data_fc82010131e031e89b405d6af4d8fbce
#
_entry.id   fc82010131e031e89b405d6af4d8fbce
#
_cell.length_a   1.000
_cell.length_b   1.000
_cell.length_c   1.000
_cell.angle_alpha   90.00
_cell.angle_beta   90.00
_cell.angle_gamma   90.00
#
_symmetry.space_group_name_H-M   'P 1'
#
loop_
_entity.id
_entity.type
_entity.pdbx_description
1 polymer ?
#
loop_
_entity_poly.entity_id
_entity_poly.type
_entity_poly.pdbx_seq_one_letter_code
_entity_poly.pdbx_strand_id
1 'polypeptide(L)'
;MRKENNGKLVRCVVSNEYGSVVSNAAKLTIYYSPEFTASLGNKTINSGEKATFTLPIVQGNPYGAEVMWQVSKDDGKTFADVTEADGTFSLDSKVVDGKEKWSTTFTTCATNISFNGYMYRCTVKNAENADYVGTWVSEKATLTVIRNCAVDGHIFDEGTIISEPTCIDKGVKRFNCSKCSQYKDEPINPLGHDWKEATCTAPKTCKRCQATEGEPIEHSFGDYISDENGHWKQCSECGTDSQKEFHAYKWNTEDGEYWQECTICGYETKKSTILKISINGTDETCPLGDYEFTFALPEGCTDVTAGFRFAGDGTELAFTEKDDLYTAKVSASD
;
A
#
# COMPACT_ATOMS: atom_id res chain seq x y z
N MET A 1 23.17 65.82 41.83
CA MET A 1 24.61 65.61 42.10
C MET A 1 25.18 64.62 41.09
N ARG A 2 26.49 64.67 40.75
CA ARG A 2 27.11 63.80 39.75
C ARG A 2 27.79 62.61 40.41
N LYS A 3 27.77 61.41 39.81
CA LYS A 3 28.41 60.16 40.30
C LYS A 3 29.88 60.39 40.73
N GLU A 4 30.63 61.21 39.96
CA GLU A 4 32.04 61.55 40.20
C GLU A 4 32.30 62.35 41.54
N ASN A 5 31.25 62.79 42.19
CA ASN A 5 31.38 63.44 43.49
C ASN A 5 31.23 62.49 44.67
N ASN A 6 30.92 61.20 44.41
CA ASN A 6 30.82 60.23 45.49
C ASN A 6 32.18 60.10 46.23
N GLY A 7 32.14 60.06 47.52
CA GLY A 7 33.32 59.91 48.37
C GLY A 7 34.14 61.23 48.65
N LYS A 8 33.78 62.32 47.99
CA LYS A 8 34.43 63.58 48.22
C LYS A 8 34.11 64.13 49.61
N LEU A 9 35.10 64.80 50.20
CA LEU A 9 34.92 65.51 51.49
C LEU A 9 34.40 66.90 51.25
N VAL A 10 33.36 67.24 51.96
CA VAL A 10 32.72 68.57 51.92
C VAL A 10 32.85 69.17 53.28
N ARG A 11 33.20 70.45 53.34
CA ARG A 11 33.23 71.28 54.58
C ARG A 11 32.61 72.61 54.30
N CYS A 12 32.06 73.16 55.31
CA CYS A 12 31.57 74.56 55.30
C CYS A 12 32.66 75.49 55.77
N VAL A 13 32.85 76.58 55.06
CA VAL A 13 33.69 77.72 55.51
C VAL A 13 32.79 78.93 55.71
N VAL A 14 32.76 79.49 56.91
CA VAL A 14 32.06 80.71 57.23
C VAL A 14 33.12 81.77 57.51
N SER A 15 33.03 82.90 56.82
CA SER A 15 34.03 83.95 56.95
C SER A 15 33.32 85.33 57.04
N ASN A 16 33.94 86.25 57.80
CA ASN A 16 33.57 87.62 57.85
C ASN A 16 34.87 88.49 57.85
N GLU A 17 34.78 89.79 58.05
CA GLU A 17 35.89 90.72 58.05
C GLU A 17 36.93 90.51 59.17
N TYR A 18 36.55 89.71 60.21
CA TYR A 18 37.38 89.40 61.35
C TYR A 18 38.06 88.01 61.27
N GLY A 19 37.71 87.20 60.29
CA GLY A 19 38.32 85.84 60.15
C GLY A 19 37.41 84.79 59.56
N SER A 20 37.89 83.56 59.54
CA SER A 20 37.12 82.42 59.01
C SER A 20 37.13 81.24 59.98
N VAL A 21 36.01 80.50 60.02
CA VAL A 21 35.86 79.24 60.75
C VAL A 21 35.48 78.19 59.78
N VAL A 22 36.10 77.03 59.92
CA VAL A 22 35.92 75.89 58.99
C VAL A 22 35.30 74.71 59.77
N SER A 23 34.25 74.17 59.30
CA SER A 23 33.63 72.98 59.87
C SER A 23 34.51 71.73 59.73
N ASN A 24 34.22 70.68 60.46
CA ASN A 24 34.72 69.34 60.16
C ASN A 24 34.26 68.96 58.76
N ALA A 25 35.08 68.12 58.10
CA ALA A 25 34.72 67.59 56.80
C ALA A 25 33.74 66.42 56.94
N ALA A 26 32.71 66.39 56.07
CA ALA A 26 31.77 65.33 55.94
C ALA A 26 31.98 64.59 54.58
N LYS A 27 31.92 63.30 54.58
CA LYS A 27 32.03 62.49 53.34
C LYS A 27 30.67 62.54 52.62
N LEU A 28 30.71 62.93 51.36
CA LEU A 28 29.53 62.94 50.51
C LEU A 28 29.31 61.52 50.00
N THR A 29 28.14 60.93 50.27
CA THR A 29 27.71 59.63 49.67
C THR A 29 26.64 59.91 48.67
N ILE A 30 26.86 59.46 47.43
CA ILE A 30 25.88 59.52 46.30
C ILE A 30 25.42 58.14 45.94
N TYR A 31 24.11 57.94 46.06
CA TYR A 31 23.50 56.66 45.63
C TYR A 31 23.17 56.72 44.15
N TYR A 32 23.50 55.66 43.41
CA TYR A 32 23.17 55.52 41.99
C TYR A 32 23.07 54.04 41.60
N SER A 33 22.20 53.72 40.59
CA SER A 33 21.96 52.37 40.10
C SER A 33 23.16 51.84 39.37
N PRO A 34 23.36 50.53 39.38
CA PRO A 34 24.20 49.83 38.40
C PRO A 34 23.59 50.00 37.00
N GLU A 35 24.41 49.93 35.98
CA GLU A 35 24.00 50.06 34.59
C GLU A 35 24.78 49.10 33.67
N PHE A 36 24.17 48.68 32.56
CA PHE A 36 24.88 47.99 31.51
C PHE A 36 25.61 49.00 30.62
N THR A 37 26.82 48.64 30.19
CA THR A 37 27.65 49.49 29.33
C THR A 37 27.64 49.03 27.87
N ALA A 38 26.90 47.93 27.55
CA ALA A 38 26.69 47.44 26.22
C ALA A 38 25.28 46.83 26.08
N SER A 39 24.78 46.74 24.86
CA SER A 39 23.56 46.04 24.55
C SER A 39 23.81 44.56 24.33
N LEU A 40 22.80 43.72 24.58
CA LEU A 40 22.80 42.32 24.19
C LEU A 40 22.73 42.21 22.66
N GLY A 41 23.62 41.43 22.09
CA GLY A 41 23.58 41.10 20.66
C GLY A 41 22.76 39.83 20.42
N ASN A 42 21.98 39.81 19.32
CA ASN A 42 21.32 38.60 18.83
C ASN A 42 22.34 37.47 18.59
N LYS A 43 21.89 36.24 18.77
CA LYS A 43 22.70 35.04 18.55
C LYS A 43 22.07 34.14 17.54
N THR A 44 22.89 33.52 16.67
CA THR A 44 22.51 32.49 15.74
C THR A 44 23.39 31.27 15.99
N ILE A 45 22.79 30.13 16.25
CA ILE A 45 23.47 28.89 16.57
C ILE A 45 22.76 27.73 15.87
N ASN A 46 23.43 26.57 15.78
CA ASN A 46 22.77 25.34 15.34
C ASN A 46 22.07 24.65 16.50
N SER A 47 21.01 23.91 16.21
CA SER A 47 20.37 23.03 17.19
C SER A 47 21.39 22.02 17.74
N GLY A 48 21.40 21.84 19.06
CA GLY A 48 22.40 21.07 19.81
C GLY A 48 23.50 21.94 20.45
N GLU A 49 23.69 23.17 20.00
CA GLU A 49 24.68 24.10 20.57
C GLU A 49 24.10 24.90 21.73
N LYS A 50 25.00 25.57 22.47
CA LYS A 50 24.66 26.51 23.56
C LYS A 50 24.91 27.92 23.10
N ALA A 51 23.98 28.84 23.40
CA ALA A 51 24.18 30.26 23.19
C ALA A 51 24.68 30.94 24.49
N THR A 52 25.65 31.82 24.33
CA THR A 52 26.18 32.61 25.48
C THR A 52 25.95 34.11 25.23
N PHE A 53 25.34 34.76 26.21
CA PHE A 53 25.07 36.18 26.24
C PHE A 53 25.87 36.80 27.40
N THR A 54 26.61 37.87 27.14
CA THR A 54 27.45 38.53 28.14
C THR A 54 27.15 40.03 28.16
N LEU A 55 26.96 40.58 29.33
CA LEU A 55 26.73 42.00 29.57
C LEU A 55 27.72 42.58 30.58
N PRO A 56 28.55 43.58 30.17
CA PRO A 56 29.36 44.32 31.09
C PRO A 56 28.48 45.21 31.99
N ILE A 57 28.83 45.30 33.26
CA ILE A 57 28.11 46.03 34.27
C ILE A 57 29.02 47.08 34.92
N VAL A 58 28.52 48.30 35.04
CA VAL A 58 29.07 49.26 36.00
C VAL A 58 28.26 49.20 37.27
N GLN A 59 28.93 48.94 38.38
CA GLN A 59 28.28 48.81 39.66
C GLN A 59 27.70 50.17 40.14
N GLY A 60 26.62 50.06 40.89
CA GLY A 60 26.01 51.18 41.54
C GLY A 60 26.71 51.57 42.86
N ASN A 61 26.11 52.47 43.59
CA ASN A 61 26.45 52.77 44.98
C ASN A 61 25.16 52.77 45.81
N PRO A 62 25.05 51.98 46.87
CA PRO A 62 26.12 51.14 47.47
C PRO A 62 26.65 50.08 46.54
N TYR A 63 27.86 49.60 46.87
CA TYR A 63 28.57 48.60 46.10
C TYR A 63 27.80 47.28 46.10
N GLY A 64 27.74 46.65 44.95
CA GLY A 64 27.06 45.38 44.71
C GLY A 64 26.09 45.46 43.55
N ALA A 65 25.82 44.33 42.97
CA ALA A 65 24.82 44.15 41.90
C ALA A 65 24.12 42.81 42.06
N GLU A 66 22.83 42.87 42.12
CA GLU A 66 22.00 41.68 41.98
C GLU A 66 21.52 41.59 40.51
N VAL A 67 21.82 40.49 39.85
CA VAL A 67 21.47 40.26 38.44
C VAL A 67 20.42 39.19 38.33
N MET A 68 19.50 39.35 37.40
CA MET A 68 18.46 38.39 37.09
C MET A 68 18.29 38.30 35.58
N TRP A 69 18.46 37.10 35.02
CA TRP A 69 18.22 36.84 33.63
C TRP A 69 16.78 36.40 33.41
N GLN A 70 16.17 36.85 32.32
CA GLN A 70 14.80 36.55 31.96
C GLN A 70 14.71 36.10 30.52
N VAL A 71 13.78 35.18 30.26
CA VAL A 71 13.48 34.64 28.93
C VAL A 71 12.04 34.91 28.55
N SER A 72 11.83 35.30 27.31
CA SER A 72 10.52 35.32 26.64
C SER A 72 10.43 34.18 25.64
N LYS A 73 9.32 33.45 25.72
CA LYS A 73 8.99 32.33 24.82
C LYS A 73 7.82 32.68 23.89
N ASP A 74 7.35 33.95 23.93
CA ASP A 74 6.14 34.45 23.27
C ASP A 74 6.39 35.74 22.46
N ASP A 75 7.53 35.77 21.78
CA ASP A 75 7.94 36.89 20.92
C ASP A 75 8.13 38.25 21.68
N GLY A 76 8.57 38.16 22.93
CA GLY A 76 8.88 39.34 23.75
C GLY A 76 7.67 40.00 24.39
N LYS A 77 6.52 39.33 24.44
CA LYS A 77 5.30 39.83 25.10
C LYS A 77 5.40 39.72 26.61
N THR A 78 5.82 38.55 27.08
CA THR A 78 6.06 38.33 28.52
C THR A 78 7.48 37.81 28.76
N PHE A 79 8.02 38.09 29.94
CA PHE A 79 9.32 37.62 30.36
C PHE A 79 9.20 36.96 31.73
N ALA A 80 9.78 35.77 31.86
CA ALA A 80 9.91 35.02 33.09
C ALA A 80 11.39 34.85 33.45
N ASP A 81 11.69 34.69 34.73
CA ASP A 81 13.04 34.41 35.17
C ASP A 81 13.52 33.10 34.62
N VAL A 82 14.80 33.04 34.20
CA VAL A 82 15.40 31.81 33.71
C VAL A 82 15.52 30.80 34.84
N THR A 83 15.29 29.53 34.50
CA THR A 83 15.44 28.38 35.38
C THR A 83 16.66 27.57 34.97
N GLU A 84 17.05 26.55 35.75
CA GLU A 84 18.12 25.61 35.40
C GLU A 84 17.83 24.89 34.07
N ALA A 85 16.56 24.69 33.73
CA ALA A 85 16.16 24.11 32.46
C ALA A 85 16.41 25.05 31.27
N ASP A 86 16.43 26.34 31.47
CA ASP A 86 16.75 27.31 30.41
C ASP A 86 18.25 27.50 30.24
N GLY A 87 19.05 27.36 31.29
CA GLY A 87 20.49 27.51 31.28
C GLY A 87 21.08 27.91 32.62
N THR A 88 22.30 28.43 32.57
CA THR A 88 23.03 28.87 33.77
C THR A 88 23.55 30.30 33.56
N PHE A 89 23.65 31.06 34.64
CA PHE A 89 24.25 32.37 34.57
C PHE A 89 25.25 32.59 35.74
N SER A 90 26.17 33.53 35.53
CA SER A 90 27.16 33.96 36.49
C SER A 90 27.25 35.48 36.55
N LEU A 91 27.75 35.99 37.66
CA LEU A 91 28.18 37.35 37.81
C LEU A 91 29.67 37.31 38.20
N ASP A 92 30.51 37.80 37.32
CA ASP A 92 31.96 37.72 37.48
C ASP A 92 32.61 39.07 37.47
N SER A 93 33.72 39.23 38.17
CA SER A 93 34.58 40.41 38.11
C SER A 93 35.95 40.03 37.56
N LYS A 94 36.54 40.95 36.83
CA LYS A 94 37.89 40.84 36.29
C LYS A 94 38.61 42.20 36.41
N VAL A 95 39.85 42.16 36.91
CA VAL A 95 40.67 43.37 36.91
C VAL A 95 41.26 43.60 35.53
N VAL A 96 40.94 44.76 34.93
CA VAL A 96 41.45 45.20 33.62
C VAL A 96 42.00 46.61 33.79
N ASP A 97 43.27 46.85 33.49
CA ASP A 97 43.99 48.13 33.67
C ASP A 97 43.91 48.67 35.11
N GLY A 98 44.07 47.77 36.07
CA GLY A 98 44.00 48.09 37.49
C GLY A 98 42.59 48.47 38.03
N LYS A 99 41.54 48.29 37.20
CA LYS A 99 40.14 48.52 37.60
C LYS A 99 39.37 47.24 37.55
N GLU A 100 38.57 47.01 38.56
CA GLU A 100 37.61 45.90 38.56
C GLU A 100 36.46 46.17 37.59
N LYS A 101 36.28 45.26 36.62
CA LYS A 101 35.17 45.27 35.68
C LYS A 101 34.29 44.06 35.94
N TRP A 102 33.01 44.34 36.02
CA TRP A 102 32.01 43.33 36.26
C TRP A 102 31.28 42.97 34.96
N SER A 103 30.89 41.72 34.84
CA SER A 103 30.04 41.23 33.77
C SER A 103 29.16 40.10 34.25
N THR A 104 27.97 40.01 33.67
CA THR A 104 27.11 38.83 33.84
C THR A 104 27.04 38.04 32.52
N THR A 105 27.04 36.75 32.64
CA THR A 105 26.97 35.86 31.50
C THR A 105 25.85 34.85 31.71
N PHE A 106 24.98 34.69 30.71
CA PHE A 106 23.99 33.64 30.66
C PHE A 106 24.33 32.68 29.51
N THR A 107 24.36 31.38 29.81
CA THR A 107 24.58 30.33 28.81
C THR A 107 23.41 29.39 28.82
N THR A 108 22.75 29.23 27.66
CA THR A 108 21.59 28.32 27.52
C THR A 108 22.01 26.86 27.77
N CYS A 109 21.06 26.01 28.12
CA CYS A 109 21.23 24.56 27.94
C CYS A 109 21.51 24.23 26.45
N ALA A 110 21.78 22.97 26.13
CA ALA A 110 21.83 22.54 24.73
C ALA A 110 20.45 22.79 24.06
N THR A 111 20.43 23.56 23.00
CA THR A 111 19.19 23.99 22.36
C THR A 111 18.67 22.98 21.36
N ASN A 112 17.40 23.06 21.06
CA ASN A 112 16.77 22.44 19.91
C ASN A 112 15.94 23.50 19.16
N ILE A 113 15.30 23.13 18.07
CA ILE A 113 14.54 24.06 17.24
C ILE A 113 13.43 24.82 17.99
N SER A 114 12.94 24.29 19.12
CA SER A 114 11.89 24.98 19.90
C SER A 114 12.37 26.25 20.56
N PHE A 115 13.67 26.45 20.74
CA PHE A 115 14.27 27.68 21.24
C PHE A 115 14.36 28.80 20.20
N ASN A 116 14.07 28.49 18.92
CA ASN A 116 14.13 29.51 17.87
C ASN A 116 13.11 30.61 18.11
N GLY A 117 13.60 31.87 18.16
CA GLY A 117 12.79 33.04 18.44
C GLY A 117 12.70 33.43 19.92
N TYR A 118 13.27 32.64 20.86
CA TYR A 118 13.32 33.03 22.25
C TYR A 118 14.12 34.32 22.39
N MET A 119 13.64 35.19 23.29
CA MET A 119 14.31 36.48 23.60
C MET A 119 14.79 36.48 25.02
N TYR A 120 16.00 36.98 25.23
CA TYR A 120 16.65 37.08 26.53
C TYR A 120 16.90 38.52 26.89
N ARG A 121 16.76 38.85 28.17
CA ARG A 121 17.14 40.15 28.77
C ARG A 121 17.71 39.91 30.16
N CYS A 122 18.45 40.87 30.64
CA CYS A 122 18.96 40.87 32.01
C CYS A 122 18.48 42.09 32.76
N THR A 123 18.17 41.93 34.02
CA THR A 123 17.92 43.04 34.93
C THR A 123 19.06 43.12 35.93
N VAL A 124 19.40 44.34 36.36
CA VAL A 124 20.38 44.59 37.42
C VAL A 124 19.85 45.63 38.38
N LYS A 125 20.02 45.38 39.68
CA LYS A 125 19.71 46.29 40.74
C LYS A 125 20.82 46.29 41.80
N ASN A 126 20.86 47.27 42.71
CA ASN A 126 21.77 47.21 43.88
C ASN A 126 21.35 46.07 44.80
N ALA A 127 22.33 45.35 45.33
CA ALA A 127 22.11 44.25 46.26
C ALA A 127 21.62 44.76 47.63
N GLU A 128 21.96 46.00 48.03
CA GLU A 128 21.56 46.64 49.26
C GLU A 128 20.77 47.94 49.00
N ASN A 129 19.73 48.23 49.80
CA ASN A 129 18.89 49.40 49.74
C ASN A 129 18.17 49.68 48.43
N ALA A 130 17.27 48.79 48.04
CA ALA A 130 16.38 48.96 46.87
C ALA A 130 15.54 50.24 46.88
N ASP A 131 15.34 50.89 48.02
CA ASP A 131 14.50 52.07 48.15
C ASP A 131 15.07 53.34 47.48
N TYR A 132 16.36 53.36 47.19
CA TYR A 132 17.03 54.54 46.63
C TYR A 132 17.42 54.42 45.17
N VAL A 133 17.30 53.23 44.58
CA VAL A 133 17.90 52.96 43.26
C VAL A 133 17.05 51.99 42.44
N GLY A 134 16.66 52.43 41.29
CA GLY A 134 15.84 51.61 40.36
C GLY A 134 16.54 50.40 39.80
N THR A 135 15.75 49.52 39.26
CA THR A 135 16.22 48.39 38.47
C THR A 135 16.53 48.84 37.05
N TRP A 136 17.69 48.47 36.54
CA TRP A 136 18.06 48.68 35.15
C TRP A 136 17.77 47.41 34.35
N VAL A 137 17.10 47.56 33.19
CA VAL A 137 16.74 46.45 32.32
C VAL A 137 17.50 46.60 31.01
N SER A 138 18.16 45.54 30.54
CA SER A 138 18.84 45.54 29.24
C SER A 138 17.84 45.54 28.09
N GLU A 139 18.32 45.92 26.92
CA GLU A 139 17.61 45.55 25.69
C GLU A 139 17.51 44.04 25.54
N LYS A 140 16.52 43.59 24.80
CA LYS A 140 16.32 42.17 24.51
C LYS A 140 17.19 41.71 23.35
N ALA A 141 17.66 40.48 23.41
CA ALA A 141 18.37 39.78 22.29
C ALA A 141 17.61 38.55 21.87
N THR A 142 17.49 38.39 20.58
CA THR A 142 16.81 37.22 19.99
C THR A 142 17.81 36.09 19.72
N LEU A 143 17.41 34.87 20.08
CA LEU A 143 18.11 33.63 19.72
C LEU A 143 17.50 33.05 18.47
N THR A 144 18.30 32.93 17.41
CA THR A 144 17.93 32.16 16.20
C THR A 144 18.60 30.80 16.25
N VAL A 145 17.80 29.73 16.14
CA VAL A 145 18.28 28.36 16.12
C VAL A 145 18.07 27.78 14.73
N ILE A 146 19.16 27.38 14.10
CA ILE A 146 19.14 26.69 12.80
C ILE A 146 18.91 25.20 13.06
N ARG A 147 17.91 24.63 12.40
CA ARG A 147 17.55 23.22 12.54
C ARG A 147 18.73 22.30 12.19
N ASN A 148 18.96 21.32 13.04
CA ASN A 148 19.89 20.21 12.82
C ASN A 148 19.10 18.90 12.87
N CYS A 149 19.00 18.19 11.75
CA CYS A 149 18.22 16.95 11.65
C CYS A 149 18.67 15.85 12.63
N ALA A 150 19.95 15.86 13.02
CA ALA A 150 20.46 14.88 14.01
C ALA A 150 19.90 15.14 15.44
N VAL A 151 19.50 16.38 15.75
CA VAL A 151 18.97 16.78 17.06
C VAL A 151 17.44 16.89 17.02
N ASP A 152 16.90 17.51 15.97
CA ASP A 152 15.49 17.87 15.86
C ASP A 152 14.64 16.85 15.08
N GLY A 153 15.29 15.79 14.55
CA GLY A 153 14.67 14.82 13.68
C GLY A 153 14.48 15.29 12.24
N HIS A 154 14.18 14.35 11.36
CA HIS A 154 13.97 14.60 9.94
C HIS A 154 12.55 15.05 9.63
N ILE A 155 12.40 15.95 8.66
CA ILE A 155 11.11 16.32 8.07
C ILE A 155 11.07 15.72 6.68
N PHE A 156 10.37 14.57 6.55
CA PHE A 156 10.23 13.89 5.29
C PHE A 156 9.12 14.49 4.44
N ASP A 157 9.29 14.40 3.11
CA ASP A 157 8.29 14.73 2.10
C ASP A 157 7.15 13.68 2.05
N GLU A 158 6.23 13.83 1.11
CA GLU A 158 5.13 12.87 0.89
C GLU A 158 5.60 11.53 0.29
N GLY A 159 6.86 11.45 -0.10
CA GLY A 159 7.50 10.29 -0.68
C GLY A 159 7.13 10.02 -2.13
N THR A 160 8.07 9.45 -2.87
CA THR A 160 7.93 9.03 -4.26
C THR A 160 8.10 7.53 -4.39
N ILE A 161 7.35 6.90 -5.28
CA ILE A 161 7.53 5.49 -5.58
C ILE A 161 8.77 5.36 -6.47
N ILE A 162 9.76 4.61 -6.00
CA ILE A 162 11.01 4.33 -6.74
C ILE A 162 11.01 2.93 -7.35
N SER A 163 10.15 2.06 -6.87
CA SER A 163 9.89 0.73 -7.43
C SER A 163 8.43 0.37 -7.21
N GLU A 164 7.70 0.13 -8.30
CA GLU A 164 6.32 -0.33 -8.23
C GLU A 164 6.24 -1.77 -7.70
N PRO A 165 5.22 -2.12 -6.90
CA PRO A 165 5.01 -3.49 -6.49
C PRO A 165 4.52 -4.35 -7.66
N THR A 166 4.97 -5.61 -7.71
CA THR A 166 4.42 -6.62 -8.62
C THR A 166 3.32 -7.44 -7.93
N CYS A 167 2.84 -8.48 -8.58
CA CYS A 167 1.90 -9.39 -7.94
C CYS A 167 2.47 -10.08 -6.69
N ILE A 168 3.77 -10.33 -6.66
CA ILE A 168 4.47 -11.10 -5.64
C ILE A 168 5.57 -10.31 -4.92
N ASP A 169 6.18 -9.34 -5.59
CA ASP A 169 7.27 -8.55 -5.02
C ASP A 169 6.77 -7.24 -4.43
N LYS A 170 7.42 -6.83 -3.35
CA LYS A 170 7.18 -5.53 -2.73
C LYS A 170 7.74 -4.40 -3.60
N GLY A 171 6.99 -3.31 -3.70
CA GLY A 171 7.49 -2.04 -4.18
C GLY A 171 8.24 -1.28 -3.08
N VAL A 172 8.79 -0.13 -3.44
CA VAL A 172 9.51 0.75 -2.51
C VAL A 172 9.07 2.20 -2.71
N LYS A 173 8.67 2.85 -1.63
CA LYS A 173 8.40 4.28 -1.57
C LYS A 173 9.50 4.98 -0.78
N ARG A 174 10.15 5.96 -1.37
CA ARG A 174 11.22 6.76 -0.77
C ARG A 174 10.70 8.10 -0.29
N PHE A 175 11.06 8.45 0.94
CA PHE A 175 10.78 9.73 1.58
C PHE A 175 12.09 10.46 1.78
N ASN A 176 12.25 11.65 1.20
CA ASN A 176 13.45 12.44 1.34
C ASN A 176 13.27 13.51 2.43
N CYS A 177 14.31 13.75 3.22
CA CYS A 177 14.27 14.85 4.17
C CYS A 177 14.37 16.19 3.45
N SER A 178 13.44 17.11 3.71
CA SER A 178 13.44 18.46 3.13
C SER A 178 14.55 19.38 3.64
N LYS A 179 15.33 18.94 4.66
CA LYS A 179 16.36 19.74 5.35
C LYS A 179 17.77 19.16 5.25
N CYS A 180 17.93 17.91 4.82
CA CYS A 180 19.23 17.28 4.63
C CYS A 180 19.13 16.21 3.54
N SER A 181 20.24 15.55 3.20
CA SER A 181 20.29 14.52 2.16
C SER A 181 19.82 13.12 2.64
N GLN A 182 19.35 12.99 3.87
CA GLN A 182 18.87 11.70 4.39
C GLN A 182 17.50 11.34 3.79
N TYR A 183 17.29 10.06 3.63
CA TYR A 183 16.03 9.49 3.17
C TYR A 183 15.67 8.23 3.97
N LYS A 184 14.42 7.82 3.91
CA LYS A 184 13.95 6.52 4.38
C LYS A 184 13.15 5.84 3.27
N ASP A 185 13.28 4.54 3.18
CA ASP A 185 12.52 3.71 2.26
C ASP A 185 11.47 2.91 3.05
N GLU A 186 10.24 2.90 2.55
CA GLU A 186 9.17 2.09 3.10
C GLU A 186 8.68 1.11 2.03
N PRO A 187 8.46 -0.17 2.39
CA PRO A 187 7.97 -1.15 1.44
C PRO A 187 6.49 -0.91 1.11
N ILE A 188 6.14 -1.05 -0.16
CA ILE A 188 4.76 -1.15 -0.64
C ILE A 188 4.43 -2.63 -0.75
N ASN A 189 3.32 -3.06 -0.16
CA ASN A 189 2.93 -4.46 -0.23
C ASN A 189 2.70 -4.93 -1.68
N PRO A 190 2.97 -6.22 -1.99
CA PRO A 190 2.63 -6.80 -3.28
C PRO A 190 1.15 -6.61 -3.60
N LEU A 191 0.83 -6.48 -4.88
CA LEU A 191 -0.55 -6.28 -5.35
C LEU A 191 -1.42 -7.54 -5.21
N GLY A 192 -0.77 -8.72 -5.02
CA GLY A 192 -1.44 -10.00 -5.13
C GLY A 192 -1.83 -10.33 -6.57
N HIS A 193 -2.36 -11.53 -6.79
CA HIS A 193 -2.86 -11.93 -8.09
C HIS A 193 -4.32 -11.51 -8.27
N ASP A 194 -4.64 -11.00 -9.45
CA ASP A 194 -6.02 -10.76 -9.91
C ASP A 194 -6.38 -11.89 -10.88
N TRP A 195 -6.97 -12.96 -10.33
CA TRP A 195 -7.24 -14.16 -11.06
C TRP A 195 -8.45 -14.03 -12.01
N LYS A 196 -8.27 -14.48 -13.22
CA LYS A 196 -9.35 -14.91 -14.10
C LYS A 196 -9.57 -16.40 -13.85
N GLU A 197 -10.82 -16.80 -13.61
CA GLU A 197 -11.15 -18.19 -13.31
C GLU A 197 -10.76 -19.14 -14.46
N ALA A 198 -10.48 -20.40 -14.10
CA ALA A 198 -10.17 -21.44 -15.06
C ALA A 198 -11.37 -21.68 -15.98
N THR A 199 -11.06 -22.03 -17.22
CA THR A 199 -12.02 -22.54 -18.20
C THR A 199 -11.62 -23.97 -18.59
N CYS A 200 -12.45 -24.65 -19.34
CA CYS A 200 -12.08 -25.98 -19.83
C CYS A 200 -10.95 -25.99 -20.89
N THR A 201 -10.51 -24.82 -21.32
CA THR A 201 -9.40 -24.64 -22.28
C THR A 201 -8.17 -23.97 -21.67
N ALA A 202 -8.28 -23.40 -20.47
CA ALA A 202 -7.19 -22.69 -19.84
C ALA A 202 -7.28 -22.76 -18.31
N PRO A 203 -6.14 -22.88 -17.60
CA PRO A 203 -6.09 -22.80 -16.16
C PRO A 203 -6.41 -21.40 -15.66
N LYS A 204 -6.61 -21.28 -14.35
CA LYS A 204 -6.75 -19.99 -13.68
C LYS A 204 -5.54 -19.12 -13.96
N THR A 205 -5.75 -17.92 -14.48
CA THR A 205 -4.68 -17.07 -15.00
C THR A 205 -4.76 -15.66 -14.41
N CYS A 206 -3.65 -15.15 -13.89
CA CYS A 206 -3.57 -13.79 -13.37
C CYS A 206 -3.64 -12.77 -14.51
N LYS A 207 -4.57 -11.79 -14.41
CA LYS A 207 -4.76 -10.74 -15.42
C LYS A 207 -3.57 -9.78 -15.52
N ARG A 208 -2.77 -9.65 -14.44
CA ARG A 208 -1.64 -8.71 -14.38
C ARG A 208 -0.32 -9.31 -14.84
N CYS A 209 0.04 -10.49 -14.32
CA CYS A 209 1.35 -11.09 -14.55
C CYS A 209 1.33 -12.37 -15.40
N GLN A 210 0.15 -12.83 -15.83
CA GLN A 210 -0.05 -14.04 -16.61
C GLN A 210 0.38 -15.34 -15.91
N ALA A 211 0.69 -15.30 -14.63
CA ALA A 211 0.93 -16.51 -13.85
C ALA A 211 -0.33 -17.39 -13.87
N THR A 212 -0.14 -18.71 -13.92
CA THR A 212 -1.22 -19.69 -13.92
C THR A 212 -1.24 -20.48 -12.63
N GLU A 213 -2.42 -20.93 -12.22
CA GLU A 213 -2.63 -21.76 -11.03
C GLU A 213 -3.67 -22.86 -11.34
N GLY A 214 -3.32 -24.10 -10.99
CA GLY A 214 -4.17 -25.29 -11.23
C GLY A 214 -4.19 -25.72 -12.69
N GLU A 215 -5.15 -26.58 -13.01
CA GLU A 215 -5.42 -27.12 -14.33
C GLU A 215 -6.71 -26.50 -14.89
N PRO A 216 -6.93 -26.61 -16.23
CA PRO A 216 -8.24 -26.32 -16.82
C PRO A 216 -9.33 -27.14 -16.14
N ILE A 217 -10.54 -26.61 -16.05
CA ILE A 217 -11.68 -27.37 -15.54
C ILE A 217 -12.11 -28.44 -16.55
N GLU A 218 -12.77 -29.47 -16.07
CA GLU A 218 -13.32 -30.51 -16.94
C GLU A 218 -14.37 -29.94 -17.89
N HIS A 219 -14.49 -30.58 -19.10
CA HIS A 219 -15.51 -30.18 -20.05
C HIS A 219 -16.92 -30.54 -19.56
N SER A 220 -17.83 -29.57 -19.60
CA SER A 220 -19.25 -29.80 -19.35
C SER A 220 -19.95 -30.13 -20.65
N PHE A 221 -20.12 -31.45 -20.90
CA PHE A 221 -20.76 -31.94 -22.11
C PHE A 221 -22.31 -31.86 -22.00
N GLY A 222 -22.93 -31.37 -23.04
CA GLY A 222 -24.39 -31.33 -23.19
C GLY A 222 -25.00 -32.66 -23.67
N ASP A 223 -26.13 -32.57 -24.35
CA ASP A 223 -26.82 -33.71 -24.94
C ASP A 223 -26.01 -34.29 -26.10
N TYR A 224 -26.38 -35.53 -26.51
CA TYR A 224 -25.77 -36.18 -27.65
C TYR A 224 -26.14 -35.45 -28.95
N ILE A 225 -25.11 -35.23 -29.76
CA ILE A 225 -25.20 -34.86 -31.16
C ILE A 225 -24.90 -36.10 -31.96
N SER A 226 -25.61 -36.34 -33.05
CA SER A 226 -25.43 -37.57 -33.85
C SER A 226 -25.51 -37.29 -35.36
N ASP A 227 -24.80 -38.11 -36.11
CA ASP A 227 -24.92 -38.23 -37.58
C ASP A 227 -24.97 -39.72 -37.96
N GLU A 228 -24.96 -40.03 -39.22
CA GLU A 228 -25.00 -41.40 -39.72
C GLU A 228 -23.83 -42.31 -39.27
N ASN A 229 -22.70 -41.71 -38.83
CA ASN A 229 -21.47 -42.40 -38.48
C ASN A 229 -21.23 -42.55 -36.97
N GLY A 230 -22.09 -41.95 -36.14
CA GLY A 230 -21.95 -42.07 -34.70
C GLY A 230 -22.54 -40.90 -33.93
N HIS A 231 -22.25 -40.85 -32.62
CA HIS A 231 -22.71 -39.83 -31.73
C HIS A 231 -21.56 -39.30 -30.83
N TRP A 232 -21.68 -38.07 -30.44
CA TRP A 232 -20.73 -37.39 -29.53
C TRP A 232 -21.48 -36.34 -28.72
N LYS A 233 -20.78 -35.75 -27.74
CA LYS A 233 -21.28 -34.61 -26.98
C LYS A 233 -20.39 -33.41 -27.23
N GLN A 234 -20.95 -32.23 -27.22
CA GLN A 234 -20.20 -31.00 -27.33
C GLN A 234 -20.17 -30.26 -26.00
N CYS A 235 -19.00 -29.72 -25.63
CA CYS A 235 -18.84 -28.90 -24.46
C CYS A 235 -19.60 -27.56 -24.64
N SER A 236 -20.51 -27.25 -23.72
CA SER A 236 -21.34 -26.06 -23.76
C SER A 236 -20.53 -24.75 -23.65
N GLU A 237 -19.34 -24.83 -23.02
CA GLU A 237 -18.51 -23.66 -22.72
C GLU A 237 -17.51 -23.33 -23.84
N CYS A 238 -16.90 -24.33 -24.47
CA CYS A 238 -15.83 -24.11 -25.44
C CYS A 238 -16.10 -24.71 -26.83
N GLY A 239 -17.18 -25.47 -26.99
CA GLY A 239 -17.53 -26.09 -28.24
C GLY A 239 -16.67 -27.33 -28.65
N THR A 240 -15.77 -27.78 -27.77
CA THR A 240 -14.97 -28.97 -28.03
C THR A 240 -15.85 -30.22 -27.99
N ASP A 241 -15.71 -31.07 -29.01
CA ASP A 241 -16.44 -32.32 -29.09
C ASP A 241 -15.78 -33.40 -28.24
N SER A 242 -16.58 -34.28 -27.65
CA SER A 242 -16.10 -35.51 -27.05
C SER A 242 -15.64 -36.49 -28.12
N GLN A 243 -15.03 -37.57 -27.71
CA GLN A 243 -14.75 -38.69 -28.65
C GLN A 243 -16.06 -39.14 -29.28
N LYS A 244 -16.07 -39.31 -30.62
CA LYS A 244 -17.18 -39.85 -31.37
C LYS A 244 -17.24 -41.36 -31.15
N GLU A 245 -18.43 -41.84 -30.77
CA GLU A 245 -18.70 -43.27 -30.54
C GLU A 245 -19.66 -43.77 -31.61
N PHE A 246 -19.53 -45.08 -31.96
CA PHE A 246 -20.44 -45.70 -32.90
C PHE A 246 -21.82 -45.88 -32.26
N HIS A 247 -22.85 -45.93 -33.12
CA HIS A 247 -24.20 -46.20 -32.70
C HIS A 247 -24.38 -47.62 -32.17
N ALA A 248 -25.05 -47.77 -31.03
CA ALA A 248 -25.51 -49.03 -30.51
C ALA A 248 -26.99 -49.22 -30.88
N TYR A 249 -27.22 -49.88 -32.01
CA TYR A 249 -28.54 -49.99 -32.56
C TYR A 249 -29.41 -51.10 -31.92
N LYS A 250 -30.69 -50.82 -31.77
CA LYS A 250 -31.79 -51.78 -31.61
C LYS A 250 -32.71 -51.68 -32.80
N TRP A 251 -33.36 -52.79 -33.17
CA TRP A 251 -34.40 -52.81 -34.17
C TRP A 251 -35.73 -52.35 -33.57
N ASN A 252 -36.42 -51.50 -34.33
CA ASN A 252 -37.80 -51.12 -34.08
C ASN A 252 -38.67 -51.50 -35.26
N THR A 253 -39.93 -51.85 -34.99
CA THR A 253 -40.93 -52.11 -36.01
C THR A 253 -42.27 -51.52 -35.62
N GLU A 254 -42.93 -50.85 -36.56
CA GLU A 254 -44.24 -50.27 -36.37
C GLU A 254 -44.94 -50.14 -37.72
N ASP A 255 -46.22 -50.44 -37.80
CA ASP A 255 -47.05 -50.29 -38.99
C ASP A 255 -46.49 -50.86 -40.30
N GLY A 256 -45.71 -51.94 -40.23
CA GLY A 256 -45.13 -52.57 -41.39
C GLY A 256 -43.82 -51.95 -41.85
N GLU A 257 -43.26 -51.09 -41.09
CA GLU A 257 -41.92 -50.53 -41.28
C GLU A 257 -40.99 -51.07 -40.23
N TYR A 258 -39.70 -51.06 -40.51
CA TYR A 258 -38.63 -51.36 -39.57
C TYR A 258 -37.48 -50.37 -39.76
N TRP A 259 -36.82 -50.06 -38.67
CA TRP A 259 -35.64 -49.19 -38.62
C TRP A 259 -34.76 -49.56 -37.44
N GLN A 260 -33.54 -49.00 -37.43
CA GLN A 260 -32.66 -49.11 -36.30
C GLN A 260 -32.66 -47.79 -35.56
N GLU A 261 -32.74 -47.82 -34.23
CA GLU A 261 -32.63 -46.68 -33.33
C GLU A 261 -31.44 -46.88 -32.41
N CYS A 262 -30.57 -45.88 -32.31
CA CYS A 262 -29.47 -45.92 -31.36
C CYS A 262 -30.01 -45.85 -29.93
N THR A 263 -29.70 -46.79 -29.09
CA THR A 263 -30.16 -46.87 -27.68
C THR A 263 -29.57 -45.79 -26.78
N ILE A 264 -28.52 -45.08 -27.26
CA ILE A 264 -27.79 -44.06 -26.49
C ILE A 264 -28.26 -42.66 -26.89
N CYS A 265 -28.29 -42.33 -28.17
CA CYS A 265 -28.57 -40.96 -28.67
C CYS A 265 -29.91 -40.82 -29.37
N GLY A 266 -30.65 -41.91 -29.58
CA GLY A 266 -31.93 -41.88 -30.25
C GLY A 266 -31.88 -41.68 -31.78
N TYR A 267 -30.68 -41.69 -32.39
CA TYR A 267 -30.55 -41.57 -33.84
C TYR A 267 -31.28 -42.73 -34.53
N GLU A 268 -32.15 -42.41 -35.46
CA GLU A 268 -32.90 -43.38 -36.25
C GLU A 268 -32.34 -43.52 -37.65
N THR A 269 -32.19 -44.74 -38.11
CA THR A 269 -31.88 -45.01 -39.54
C THR A 269 -33.13 -44.81 -40.40
N LYS A 270 -32.93 -44.73 -41.69
CA LYS A 270 -34.06 -44.65 -42.63
C LYS A 270 -34.98 -45.86 -42.43
N LYS A 271 -36.25 -45.58 -42.29
CA LYS A 271 -37.30 -46.60 -42.21
C LYS A 271 -37.41 -47.36 -43.51
N SER A 272 -37.53 -48.65 -43.40
CA SER A 272 -37.73 -49.57 -44.55
C SER A 272 -38.99 -50.36 -44.33
N THR A 273 -39.67 -50.68 -45.41
CA THR A 273 -40.89 -51.48 -45.34
C THR A 273 -40.58 -52.97 -45.11
N ILE A 274 -41.34 -53.57 -44.20
CA ILE A 274 -41.23 -55.06 -44.00
C ILE A 274 -41.71 -55.76 -45.28
N LEU A 275 -40.83 -56.53 -45.80
CA LEU A 275 -41.13 -57.43 -46.97
C LEU A 275 -42.18 -58.48 -46.57
N LYS A 276 -43.34 -58.35 -47.15
CA LYS A 276 -44.35 -59.38 -47.00
C LYS A 276 -44.08 -60.47 -48.04
N ILE A 277 -43.51 -61.62 -47.60
CA ILE A 277 -43.30 -62.77 -48.44
C ILE A 277 -44.60 -63.59 -48.41
N SER A 278 -45.24 -63.72 -49.56
CA SER A 278 -46.40 -64.61 -49.72
C SER A 278 -45.87 -65.94 -50.26
N ILE A 279 -46.02 -66.95 -49.45
CA ILE A 279 -45.76 -68.29 -49.89
C ILE A 279 -47.05 -68.80 -50.55
N ASN A 280 -46.98 -69.13 -51.86
CA ASN A 280 -48.09 -69.69 -52.53
C ASN A 280 -48.25 -71.14 -52.18
N GLY A 281 -49.20 -71.49 -51.36
CA GLY A 281 -49.50 -72.82 -50.87
C GLY A 281 -49.93 -72.79 -49.41
N THR A 282 -51.17 -73.01 -49.15
CA THR A 282 -51.77 -72.88 -47.84
C THR A 282 -51.91 -74.12 -47.02
N ASP A 283 -51.23 -75.18 -47.38
CA ASP A 283 -51.35 -76.43 -46.65
C ASP A 283 -50.20 -76.68 -45.67
N GLU A 284 -50.57 -76.95 -44.41
CA GLU A 284 -49.60 -77.34 -43.37
C GLU A 284 -48.87 -78.61 -43.60
N THR A 285 -49.23 -79.37 -44.67
CA THR A 285 -48.56 -80.59 -45.11
C THR A 285 -48.15 -80.50 -46.56
N CYS A 286 -46.88 -80.29 -46.79
CA CYS A 286 -46.31 -80.32 -48.13
C CYS A 286 -46.10 -81.79 -48.50
N PRO A 287 -46.67 -82.32 -49.60
CA PRO A 287 -46.33 -83.64 -50.15
C PRO A 287 -44.90 -83.64 -50.63
N LEU A 288 -44.24 -84.74 -50.59
CA LEU A 288 -42.89 -84.89 -51.19
C LEU A 288 -42.91 -84.43 -52.66
N GLY A 289 -42.13 -83.38 -52.99
CA GLY A 289 -42.02 -82.79 -54.30
C GLY A 289 -41.12 -81.51 -54.28
N ASP A 290 -40.84 -81.06 -55.49
CA ASP A 290 -40.07 -79.81 -55.66
C ASP A 290 -41.00 -78.61 -55.45
N TYR A 291 -40.50 -77.67 -54.63
CA TYR A 291 -41.23 -76.45 -54.32
C TYR A 291 -40.41 -75.22 -54.79
N GLU A 292 -41.11 -74.28 -55.39
CA GLU A 292 -40.53 -73.03 -55.83
C GLU A 292 -41.11 -71.87 -55.04
N PHE A 293 -40.24 -71.18 -54.37
CA PHE A 293 -40.61 -69.92 -53.60
C PHE A 293 -40.21 -68.73 -54.42
N THR A 294 -41.18 -67.93 -54.74
CA THR A 294 -40.95 -66.73 -55.58
C THR A 294 -41.45 -65.49 -54.81
N PHE A 295 -40.64 -64.47 -54.75
CA PHE A 295 -41.03 -63.19 -54.25
C PHE A 295 -40.41 -62.06 -55.06
N ALA A 296 -41.09 -60.90 -55.09
CA ALA A 296 -40.56 -59.68 -55.70
C ALA A 296 -40.15 -58.74 -54.58
N LEU A 297 -39.04 -58.01 -54.82
CA LEU A 297 -38.66 -56.92 -53.92
C LEU A 297 -39.59 -55.74 -54.12
N PRO A 298 -39.94 -54.99 -53.04
CA PRO A 298 -40.62 -53.75 -53.19
C PRO A 298 -39.77 -52.76 -53.98
N GLU A 299 -40.46 -51.82 -54.69
CA GLU A 299 -39.83 -50.78 -55.48
C GLU A 299 -38.82 -49.96 -54.63
N GLY A 300 -37.57 -49.85 -55.07
CA GLY A 300 -36.53 -49.07 -54.39
C GLY A 300 -35.67 -49.88 -53.41
N CYS A 301 -35.87 -51.16 -53.22
CA CYS A 301 -34.96 -52.03 -52.46
C CYS A 301 -33.75 -52.46 -53.35
N THR A 302 -32.54 -52.11 -52.91
CA THR A 302 -31.29 -52.49 -53.53
C THR A 302 -30.43 -53.24 -52.51
N ASP A 303 -29.54 -54.14 -53.05
CA ASP A 303 -28.56 -54.84 -52.21
C ASP A 303 -29.16 -55.77 -51.14
N VAL A 304 -30.23 -56.46 -51.49
CA VAL A 304 -30.84 -57.49 -50.62
C VAL A 304 -30.18 -58.83 -50.77
N THR A 305 -29.72 -59.33 -49.62
CA THR A 305 -29.31 -60.78 -49.55
C THR A 305 -30.46 -61.54 -48.91
N ALA A 306 -31.01 -62.44 -49.66
CA ALA A 306 -32.08 -63.33 -49.18
C ALA A 306 -31.60 -64.71 -49.07
N GLY A 307 -32.04 -65.42 -48.07
CA GLY A 307 -31.73 -66.86 -47.89
C GLY A 307 -32.84 -67.51 -47.08
N PHE A 308 -33.16 -68.74 -47.44
CA PHE A 308 -33.99 -69.60 -46.62
C PHE A 308 -33.12 -70.43 -45.71
N ARG A 309 -33.54 -70.55 -44.46
CA ARG A 309 -32.88 -71.44 -43.50
C ARG A 309 -33.92 -72.43 -42.95
N PHE A 310 -33.61 -73.67 -43.09
CA PHE A 310 -34.46 -74.70 -42.46
C PHE A 310 -34.30 -74.70 -40.96
N ALA A 311 -35.46 -74.77 -40.23
CA ALA A 311 -35.47 -74.62 -38.78
C ALA A 311 -34.85 -75.82 -38.02
N GLY A 312 -34.34 -76.84 -38.68
CA GLY A 312 -33.80 -77.98 -38.03
C GLY A 312 -32.26 -78.14 -38.14
N ASP A 313 -31.69 -77.92 -39.29
CA ASP A 313 -30.27 -78.14 -39.56
C ASP A 313 -29.47 -76.92 -40.01
N GLY A 314 -30.17 -75.79 -40.23
CA GLY A 314 -29.53 -74.54 -40.63
C GLY A 314 -29.07 -74.50 -42.11
N THR A 315 -29.49 -75.42 -42.91
CA THR A 315 -29.19 -75.41 -44.37
C THR A 315 -29.74 -74.18 -45.04
N GLU A 316 -28.92 -73.46 -45.76
CA GLU A 316 -29.27 -72.21 -46.46
C GLU A 316 -29.44 -72.49 -47.97
N LEU A 317 -30.53 -71.99 -48.52
CA LEU A 317 -30.76 -72.09 -49.99
C LEU A 317 -30.53 -70.69 -50.59
N ALA A 318 -29.72 -70.64 -51.67
CA ALA A 318 -29.47 -69.40 -52.36
C ALA A 318 -30.63 -69.08 -53.34
N PHE A 319 -30.98 -67.83 -53.44
CA PHE A 319 -31.92 -67.34 -54.42
C PHE A 319 -31.24 -66.99 -55.74
N THR A 320 -31.88 -67.24 -56.82
CA THR A 320 -31.51 -66.70 -58.13
C THR A 320 -32.40 -65.56 -58.51
N GLU A 321 -31.79 -64.41 -58.89
CA GLU A 321 -32.49 -63.26 -59.36
C GLU A 321 -32.70 -63.38 -60.90
N LYS A 322 -33.90 -63.13 -61.32
CA LYS A 322 -34.27 -62.98 -62.72
C LYS A 322 -35.48 -62.09 -62.87
N ASP A 323 -35.36 -61.02 -63.65
CA ASP A 323 -36.48 -60.08 -63.98
C ASP A 323 -37.14 -59.49 -62.70
N ASP A 324 -36.31 -59.02 -61.71
CA ASP A 324 -36.75 -58.51 -60.39
C ASP A 324 -37.50 -59.55 -59.51
N LEU A 325 -37.45 -60.80 -59.88
CA LEU A 325 -37.99 -61.91 -59.10
C LEU A 325 -36.87 -62.74 -58.50
N TYR A 326 -36.97 -62.95 -57.17
CA TYR A 326 -36.09 -63.88 -56.46
C TYR A 326 -36.74 -65.25 -56.31
N THR A 327 -36.07 -66.24 -56.87
CA THR A 327 -36.58 -67.58 -56.85
C THR A 327 -35.61 -68.55 -56.17
N ALA A 328 -36.12 -69.31 -55.23
CA ALA A 328 -35.38 -70.46 -54.65
C ALA A 328 -36.19 -71.75 -54.87
N LYS A 329 -35.49 -72.79 -55.24
CA LYS A 329 -36.09 -74.09 -55.41
C LYS A 329 -35.61 -75.02 -54.30
N VAL A 330 -36.58 -75.67 -53.68
CA VAL A 330 -36.33 -76.75 -52.72
C VAL A 330 -36.73 -78.06 -53.41
N SER A 331 -35.77 -78.91 -53.59
CA SER A 331 -36.01 -80.20 -54.17
C SER A 331 -36.38 -81.24 -53.11
N ALA A 332 -37.15 -82.22 -53.46
CA ALA A 332 -37.55 -83.35 -52.61
C ALA A 332 -36.36 -84.15 -52.05
N SER A 333 -35.16 -83.85 -52.54
CA SER A 333 -33.92 -84.48 -52.11
C SER A 333 -33.09 -83.62 -51.14
N ASP A 334 -33.49 -82.37 -50.92
CA ASP A 334 -32.88 -81.44 -49.97
C ASP A 334 -33.70 -81.36 -48.63
#